data_7a03d5c4c38e9a21310e25838ebd3ba2
#
_entry.id   7a03d5c4c38e9a21310e25838ebd3ba2
#
_cell.length_a   1.000
_cell.length_b   1.000
_cell.length_c   1.000
_cell.angle_alpha   90.00
_cell.angle_beta   90.00
_cell.angle_gamma   90.00
#
_symmetry.space_group_name_H-M   'P 1'
#
loop_
_entity.id
_entity.type
_entity.pdbx_description
1 polymer ?
#
loop_
_entity_poly.entity_id
_entity_poly.type
_entity_poly.pdbx_seq_one_letter_code
_entity_poly.pdbx_strand_id
1 'polypeptide(L)'
;MRTDEWIAVGTALCRKALVDLDGPSQLPGWTRKHVAAHLALNAEALGNLVHWARTGEERPMYASPDQRTADIEAGALRPADELLAWFDESARILTESMATLTEQQWQAPVRTAQGREVAAIAIPWMRSREVMIHAVDLGTGVTFAELPDDFLDELCTDIRTNRGDVPEVRGPLPEVAAYLAGRPYESVLTADGAPAEPLTPWL
;
A
#
# COMPACT_ATOMS: atom_id res chain seq x y z
N MET A 1 -2.87 14.23 10.89
CA MET A 1 -1.64 14.33 10.06
C MET A 1 -2.00 14.02 8.62
N ARG A 2 -1.23 14.51 7.62
CA ARG A 2 -1.50 14.26 6.17
C ARG A 2 -1.66 12.77 5.85
N THR A 3 -0.89 11.90 6.50
CA THR A 3 -0.99 10.45 6.32
C THR A 3 -2.34 9.85 6.72
N ASP A 4 -3.02 10.40 7.71
CA ASP A 4 -4.36 9.92 8.12
C ASP A 4 -5.40 10.24 7.03
N GLU A 5 -5.28 11.41 6.39
CA GLU A 5 -6.11 11.80 5.24
C GLU A 5 -5.84 10.88 4.03
N TRP A 6 -4.57 10.57 3.75
CA TRP A 6 -4.21 9.65 2.67
C TRP A 6 -4.72 8.24 2.92
N ILE A 7 -4.66 7.72 4.16
CA ILE A 7 -5.25 6.42 4.50
C ILE A 7 -6.76 6.43 4.24
N ALA A 8 -7.46 7.49 4.68
CA ALA A 8 -8.91 7.60 4.49
C ALA A 8 -9.28 7.68 3.01
N VAL A 9 -8.60 8.53 2.23
CA VAL A 9 -8.81 8.68 0.78
C VAL A 9 -8.51 7.37 0.06
N GLY A 10 -7.35 6.76 0.31
CA GLY A 10 -6.95 5.50 -0.34
C GLY A 10 -7.89 4.34 0.01
N THR A 11 -8.33 4.24 1.28
CA THR A 11 -9.31 3.23 1.69
C THR A 11 -10.65 3.42 0.98
N ALA A 12 -11.11 4.68 0.84
CA ALA A 12 -12.34 4.98 0.11
C ALA A 12 -12.22 4.68 -1.40
N LEU A 13 -11.08 4.98 -2.02
CA LEU A 13 -10.79 4.63 -3.42
C LEU A 13 -10.77 3.11 -3.61
N CYS A 14 -10.09 2.36 -2.73
CA CYS A 14 -10.14 0.89 -2.75
C CYS A 14 -11.57 0.38 -2.63
N ARG A 15 -12.35 0.90 -1.67
CA ARG A 15 -13.73 0.46 -1.45
C ARG A 15 -14.63 0.70 -2.65
N LYS A 16 -14.45 1.83 -3.35
CA LYS A 16 -15.11 2.14 -4.62
C LYS A 16 -14.67 1.20 -5.75
N ALA A 17 -13.38 0.86 -5.79
CA ALA A 17 -12.77 0.02 -6.82
C ALA A 17 -13.02 -1.49 -6.63
N LEU A 18 -13.38 -1.94 -5.42
CA LEU A 18 -13.68 -3.33 -5.09
C LEU A 18 -15.05 -3.76 -5.62
N VAL A 19 -15.15 -3.87 -6.95
CA VAL A 19 -16.32 -4.35 -7.70
C VAL A 19 -15.89 -5.53 -8.57
N ASP A 20 -16.83 -6.44 -8.91
CA ASP A 20 -16.54 -7.63 -9.71
C ASP A 20 -15.26 -8.36 -9.21
N LEU A 21 -15.31 -8.81 -7.96
CA LEU A 21 -14.12 -9.28 -7.23
C LEU A 21 -13.47 -10.54 -7.83
N ASP A 22 -14.20 -11.33 -8.60
CA ASP A 22 -13.69 -12.50 -9.30
C ASP A 22 -12.91 -12.14 -10.57
N GLY A 23 -13.06 -10.89 -11.06
CA GLY A 23 -12.35 -10.39 -12.22
C GLY A 23 -10.85 -10.18 -11.95
N PRO A 24 -10.04 -10.06 -13.03
CA PRO A 24 -8.60 -9.87 -12.92
C PRO A 24 -8.26 -8.48 -12.33
N SER A 25 -7.19 -8.41 -11.55
CA SER A 25 -6.52 -7.16 -11.19
C SER A 25 -5.45 -6.80 -12.23
N GLN A 26 -4.76 -5.68 -12.05
CA GLN A 26 -3.58 -5.33 -12.85
C GLN A 26 -2.30 -6.07 -12.38
N LEU A 27 -2.37 -6.77 -11.25
CA LEU A 27 -1.24 -7.54 -10.73
C LEU A 27 -1.22 -8.94 -11.35
N PRO A 28 -0.09 -9.38 -11.94
CA PRO A 28 0.01 -10.69 -12.57
C PRO A 28 -0.37 -11.83 -11.62
N GLY A 29 -1.29 -12.69 -12.05
CA GLY A 29 -1.74 -13.86 -11.29
C GLY A 29 -2.75 -13.56 -10.18
N TRP A 30 -3.11 -12.29 -9.93
CA TRP A 30 -4.06 -11.91 -8.89
C TRP A 30 -5.40 -11.45 -9.46
N THR A 31 -6.49 -11.96 -8.88
CA THR A 31 -7.82 -11.38 -9.03
C THR A 31 -7.99 -10.21 -8.05
N ARG A 32 -9.09 -9.47 -8.18
CA ARG A 32 -9.44 -8.41 -7.22
C ARG A 32 -9.68 -8.95 -5.82
N LYS A 33 -10.10 -10.23 -5.67
CA LYS A 33 -10.17 -10.92 -4.37
C LYS A 33 -8.81 -11.02 -3.69
N HIS A 34 -7.75 -11.33 -4.43
CA HIS A 34 -6.40 -11.40 -3.87
C HIS A 34 -5.92 -10.03 -3.38
N VAL A 35 -6.21 -8.96 -4.15
CA VAL A 35 -5.88 -7.59 -3.71
C VAL A 35 -6.67 -7.20 -2.45
N ALA A 36 -7.97 -7.52 -2.39
CA ALA A 36 -8.78 -7.25 -1.22
C ALA A 36 -8.29 -8.02 0.02
N ALA A 37 -7.98 -9.32 -0.13
CA ALA A 37 -7.44 -10.15 0.94
C ALA A 37 -6.08 -9.62 1.41
N HIS A 38 -5.20 -9.27 0.47
CA HIS A 38 -3.92 -8.65 0.79
C HIS A 38 -4.08 -7.34 1.59
N LEU A 39 -4.98 -6.45 1.19
CA LEU A 39 -5.22 -5.19 1.88
C LEU A 39 -5.79 -5.38 3.29
N ALA A 40 -6.66 -6.37 3.49
CA ALA A 40 -7.17 -6.73 4.81
C ALA A 40 -6.06 -7.29 5.72
N LEU A 41 -5.29 -8.26 5.23
CA LEU A 41 -4.13 -8.82 5.93
C LEU A 41 -3.05 -7.78 6.22
N ASN A 42 -2.81 -6.85 5.30
CA ASN A 42 -1.87 -5.74 5.52
C ASN A 42 -2.32 -4.84 6.68
N ALA A 43 -3.62 -4.56 6.81
CA ALA A 43 -4.13 -3.80 7.94
C ALA A 43 -3.91 -4.54 9.28
N GLU A 44 -4.17 -5.85 9.32
CA GLU A 44 -3.91 -6.68 10.49
C GLU A 44 -2.42 -6.75 10.83
N ALA A 45 -1.56 -6.92 9.83
CA ALA A 45 -0.11 -6.96 9.97
C ALA A 45 0.46 -5.63 10.54
N LEU A 46 -0.04 -4.49 10.05
CA LEU A 46 0.32 -3.18 10.61
C LEU A 46 -0.25 -2.99 12.02
N GLY A 47 -1.42 -3.56 12.31
CA GLY A 47 -2.00 -3.63 13.66
C GLY A 47 -1.09 -4.39 14.64
N ASN A 48 -0.38 -5.43 14.19
CA ASN A 48 0.65 -6.11 14.98
C ASN A 48 1.80 -5.16 15.37
N LEU A 49 2.25 -4.31 14.44
CA LEU A 49 3.27 -3.30 14.73
C LEU A 49 2.77 -2.23 15.69
N VAL A 50 1.51 -1.81 15.58
CA VAL A 50 0.87 -0.88 16.52
C VAL A 50 0.82 -1.51 17.93
N HIS A 51 0.45 -2.80 18.02
CA HIS A 51 0.49 -3.53 19.29
C HIS A 51 1.89 -3.56 19.88
N TRP A 52 2.91 -3.91 19.08
CA TRP A 52 4.31 -3.92 19.51
C TRP A 52 4.76 -2.54 20.02
N ALA A 53 4.50 -1.48 19.27
CA ALA A 53 4.84 -0.12 19.68
C ALA A 53 4.16 0.28 20.99
N ARG A 54 2.91 -0.15 21.22
CA ARG A 54 2.12 0.17 22.40
C ARG A 54 2.58 -0.58 23.64
N THR A 55 2.95 -1.85 23.53
CA THR A 55 3.18 -2.75 24.66
C THR A 55 4.66 -3.07 24.89
N GLY A 56 5.52 -2.90 23.89
CA GLY A 56 6.91 -3.37 23.89
C GLY A 56 7.05 -4.88 23.60
N GLU A 57 5.93 -5.62 23.46
CA GLU A 57 5.95 -7.04 23.11
C GLU A 57 6.15 -7.20 21.61
N GLU A 58 7.24 -7.88 21.19
CA GLU A 58 7.54 -8.10 19.79
C GLU A 58 6.44 -8.89 19.10
N ARG A 59 5.88 -8.29 18.04
CA ARG A 59 4.84 -8.91 17.24
C ARG A 59 5.10 -8.67 15.76
N PRO A 60 5.60 -9.67 15.00
CA PRO A 60 5.95 -9.50 13.60
C PRO A 60 4.70 -9.26 12.74
N MET A 61 4.88 -8.56 11.62
CA MET A 61 3.80 -8.33 10.66
C MET A 61 3.16 -9.65 10.19
N TYR A 62 3.98 -10.62 9.83
CA TYR A 62 3.58 -11.95 9.37
C TYR A 62 4.43 -13.01 10.07
N ALA A 63 3.93 -14.22 10.24
CA ALA A 63 4.70 -15.34 10.78
C ALA A 63 5.87 -15.73 9.86
N SER A 64 5.66 -15.71 8.54
CA SER A 64 6.66 -15.90 7.50
C SER A 64 6.15 -15.36 6.16
N PRO A 65 7.05 -15.19 5.13
CA PRO A 65 6.62 -14.88 3.77
C PRO A 65 5.68 -15.93 3.17
N ASP A 66 5.94 -17.20 3.41
CA ASP A 66 5.10 -18.30 2.93
C ASP A 66 3.72 -18.29 3.57
N GLN A 67 3.65 -18.01 4.88
CA GLN A 67 2.37 -17.86 5.57
C GLN A 67 1.57 -16.67 5.03
N ARG A 68 2.22 -15.52 4.80
CA ARG A 68 1.58 -14.36 4.16
C ARG A 68 0.94 -14.75 2.82
N THR A 69 1.67 -15.48 1.98
CA THR A 69 1.16 -15.92 0.67
C THR A 69 -0.03 -16.87 0.86
N ALA A 70 0.08 -17.87 1.72
CA ALA A 70 -1.00 -18.82 2.02
C ALA A 70 -2.26 -18.12 2.56
N ASP A 71 -2.10 -17.11 3.42
CA ASP A 71 -3.21 -16.35 4.00
C ASP A 71 -3.93 -15.49 2.95
N ILE A 72 -3.19 -14.91 1.97
CA ILE A 72 -3.79 -14.18 0.85
C ILE A 72 -4.60 -15.13 -0.02
N GLU A 73 -4.05 -16.28 -0.39
CA GLU A 73 -4.75 -17.32 -1.19
C GLU A 73 -6.02 -17.80 -0.47
N ALA A 74 -5.93 -18.11 0.82
CA ALA A 74 -7.08 -18.52 1.62
C ALA A 74 -8.13 -17.39 1.74
N GLY A 75 -7.67 -16.15 1.88
CA GLY A 75 -8.53 -14.96 1.92
C GLY A 75 -9.29 -14.76 0.62
N ALA A 76 -8.64 -14.97 -0.52
CA ALA A 76 -9.25 -14.84 -1.84
C ALA A 76 -10.35 -15.89 -2.13
N LEU A 77 -10.40 -16.97 -1.37
CA LEU A 77 -11.48 -17.99 -1.48
C LEU A 77 -12.77 -17.59 -0.74
N ARG A 78 -12.75 -16.52 0.06
CA ARG A 78 -13.94 -16.09 0.79
C ARG A 78 -15.05 -15.62 -0.14
N PRO A 79 -16.33 -15.73 0.26
CA PRO A 79 -17.43 -15.03 -0.39
C PRO A 79 -17.14 -13.51 -0.49
N ALA A 80 -17.64 -12.87 -1.54
CA ALA A 80 -17.34 -11.47 -1.83
C ALA A 80 -17.78 -10.51 -0.71
N ASP A 81 -18.95 -10.75 -0.12
CA ASP A 81 -19.49 -9.99 1.00
C ASP A 81 -18.66 -10.13 2.28
N GLU A 82 -18.20 -11.34 2.60
CA GLU A 82 -17.31 -11.57 3.74
C GLU A 82 -15.94 -10.90 3.54
N LEU A 83 -15.42 -10.94 2.31
CA LEU A 83 -14.15 -10.31 1.98
C LEU A 83 -14.21 -8.78 2.08
N LEU A 84 -15.31 -8.18 1.60
CA LEU A 84 -15.54 -6.74 1.74
C LEU A 84 -15.71 -6.33 3.21
N ALA A 85 -16.46 -7.10 3.98
CA ALA A 85 -16.61 -6.87 5.42
C ALA A 85 -15.27 -6.96 6.15
N TRP A 86 -14.43 -7.94 5.79
CA TRP A 86 -13.08 -8.08 6.37
C TRP A 86 -12.18 -6.90 6.00
N PHE A 87 -12.20 -6.43 4.74
CA PHE A 87 -11.46 -5.24 4.32
C PHE A 87 -11.89 -4.01 5.14
N ASP A 88 -13.20 -3.76 5.25
CA ASP A 88 -13.74 -2.60 5.97
C ASP A 88 -13.38 -2.67 7.47
N GLU A 89 -13.58 -3.83 8.10
CA GLU A 89 -13.35 -4.01 9.53
C GLU A 89 -11.86 -3.94 9.91
N SER A 90 -10.98 -4.57 9.13
CA SER A 90 -9.54 -4.52 9.39
C SER A 90 -8.97 -3.10 9.25
N ALA A 91 -9.45 -2.33 8.25
CA ALA A 91 -9.07 -0.94 8.08
C ALA A 91 -9.54 -0.05 9.25
N ARG A 92 -10.78 -0.27 9.73
CA ARG A 92 -11.33 0.43 10.89
C ARG A 92 -10.51 0.14 12.16
N ILE A 93 -10.26 -1.14 12.44
CA ILE A 93 -9.49 -1.58 13.63
C ILE A 93 -8.08 -0.99 13.62
N LEU A 94 -7.40 -0.98 12.46
CA LEU A 94 -6.07 -0.38 12.35
C LEU A 94 -6.12 1.12 12.68
N THR A 95 -7.06 1.86 12.09
CA THR A 95 -7.21 3.30 12.32
C THR A 95 -7.46 3.61 13.79
N GLU A 96 -8.38 2.88 14.43
CA GLU A 96 -8.68 3.04 15.86
C GLU A 96 -7.48 2.69 16.74
N SER A 97 -6.76 1.62 16.40
CA SER A 97 -5.56 1.20 17.13
C SER A 97 -4.45 2.26 17.06
N MET A 98 -4.18 2.81 15.88
CA MET A 98 -3.21 3.89 15.69
C MET A 98 -3.57 5.12 16.53
N ALA A 99 -4.84 5.48 16.63
CA ALA A 99 -5.30 6.63 17.43
C ALA A 99 -5.05 6.48 18.94
N THR A 100 -4.76 5.27 19.43
CA THR A 100 -4.45 5.02 20.86
C THR A 100 -2.98 5.25 21.22
N LEU A 101 -2.08 5.40 20.24
CA LEU A 101 -0.65 5.55 20.50
C LEU A 101 -0.32 6.95 21.03
N THR A 102 0.50 7.00 22.08
CA THR A 102 1.10 8.23 22.58
C THR A 102 2.27 8.68 21.70
N GLU A 103 2.72 9.94 21.83
CA GLU A 103 3.89 10.46 21.12
C GLU A 103 5.15 9.60 21.34
N GLN A 104 5.36 9.11 22.56
CA GLN A 104 6.50 8.24 22.88
C GLN A 104 6.37 6.89 22.17
N GLN A 105 5.17 6.31 22.10
CA GLN A 105 4.92 5.01 21.44
C GLN A 105 5.08 5.13 19.92
N TRP A 106 4.77 6.28 19.32
CA TRP A 106 5.07 6.54 17.91
C TRP A 106 6.58 6.52 17.58
N GLN A 107 7.45 6.73 18.56
CA GLN A 107 8.91 6.63 18.40
C GLN A 107 9.45 5.23 18.72
N ALA A 108 8.62 4.31 19.19
CA ALA A 108 9.06 2.94 19.51
C ALA A 108 9.56 2.21 18.27
N PRO A 109 10.68 1.47 18.36
CA PRO A 109 11.18 0.68 17.25
C PRO A 109 10.26 -0.52 16.97
N VAL A 110 9.97 -0.74 15.69
CA VAL A 110 9.25 -1.91 15.18
C VAL A 110 9.97 -2.43 13.94
N ARG A 111 9.63 -3.64 13.48
CA ARG A 111 10.32 -4.25 12.33
C ARG A 111 9.35 -4.54 11.19
N THR A 112 9.68 -4.04 9.99
CA THR A 112 8.90 -4.29 8.77
C THR A 112 8.97 -5.75 8.33
N ALA A 113 8.11 -6.15 7.39
CA ALA A 113 8.11 -7.49 6.80
C ALA A 113 9.46 -7.86 6.14
N GLN A 114 10.23 -6.86 5.66
CA GLN A 114 11.56 -7.03 5.09
C GLN A 114 12.68 -7.07 6.15
N GLY A 115 12.33 -7.07 7.45
CA GLY A 115 13.28 -7.11 8.55
C GLY A 115 13.95 -5.77 8.90
N ARG A 116 13.55 -4.65 8.26
CA ARG A 116 14.09 -3.32 8.55
C ARG A 116 13.47 -2.75 9.82
N GLU A 117 14.31 -2.30 10.75
CA GLU A 117 13.85 -1.56 11.91
C GLU A 117 13.47 -0.12 11.53
N VAL A 118 12.33 0.33 12.00
CA VAL A 118 11.79 1.69 11.80
C VAL A 118 11.09 2.15 13.07
N ALA A 119 10.93 3.46 13.26
CA ALA A 119 10.03 3.96 14.28
C ALA A 119 8.56 3.73 13.87
N ALA A 120 7.68 3.46 14.82
CA ALA A 120 6.25 3.20 14.57
C ALA A 120 5.55 4.32 13.80
N ILE A 121 6.07 5.54 13.84
CA ILE A 121 5.56 6.69 13.05
C ILE A 121 5.60 6.43 11.54
N ALA A 122 6.32 5.42 11.07
CA ALA A 122 6.30 5.00 9.67
C ALA A 122 5.05 4.18 9.28
N ILE A 123 4.29 3.64 10.26
CA ILE A 123 3.13 2.79 10.01
C ILE A 123 2.06 3.48 9.15
N PRO A 124 1.63 4.74 9.43
CA PRO A 124 0.65 5.42 8.60
C PRO A 124 1.10 5.60 7.15
N TRP A 125 2.38 5.92 6.90
CA TRP A 125 2.92 5.99 5.56
C TRP A 125 2.92 4.62 4.85
N MET A 126 3.30 3.57 5.54
CA MET A 126 3.25 2.21 5.00
C MET A 126 1.81 1.85 4.56
N ARG A 127 0.79 2.17 5.38
CA ARG A 127 -0.61 1.93 5.01
C ARG A 127 -1.08 2.80 3.86
N SER A 128 -0.71 4.08 3.82
CA SER A 128 -1.09 4.99 2.74
C SER A 128 -0.66 4.47 1.37
N ARG A 129 0.58 4.00 1.25
CA ARG A 129 1.09 3.42 0.01
C ARG A 129 0.28 2.21 -0.46
N GLU A 130 -0.03 1.29 0.47
CA GLU A 130 -0.80 0.09 0.16
C GLU A 130 -2.18 0.43 -0.38
N VAL A 131 -2.95 1.26 0.32
CA VAL A 131 -4.31 1.57 -0.11
C VAL A 131 -4.37 2.44 -1.36
N MET A 132 -3.42 3.36 -1.55
CA MET A 132 -3.39 4.23 -2.73
C MET A 132 -2.99 3.47 -3.99
N ILE A 133 -1.87 2.74 -3.95
CA ILE A 133 -1.36 2.04 -5.14
C ILE A 133 -2.29 0.88 -5.52
N HIS A 134 -2.75 0.11 -4.54
CA HIS A 134 -3.63 -1.01 -4.82
C HIS A 134 -5.05 -0.61 -5.23
N ALA A 135 -5.51 0.63 -4.94
CA ALA A 135 -6.73 1.15 -5.55
C ALA A 135 -6.62 1.22 -7.08
N VAL A 136 -5.43 1.57 -7.59
CA VAL A 136 -5.13 1.54 -9.03
C VAL A 136 -5.01 0.09 -9.52
N ASP A 137 -4.28 -0.76 -8.78
CA ASP A 137 -4.04 -2.17 -9.16
C ASP A 137 -5.32 -3.01 -9.26
N LEU A 138 -6.43 -2.59 -8.63
CA LEU A 138 -7.74 -3.21 -8.81
C LEU A 138 -8.25 -3.13 -10.26
N GLY A 139 -7.79 -2.17 -11.06
CA GLY A 139 -8.08 -2.10 -12.50
C GLY A 139 -9.55 -1.82 -12.84
N THR A 140 -10.26 -1.07 -11.99
CA THR A 140 -11.69 -0.77 -12.13
C THR A 140 -11.95 0.72 -12.36
N GLY A 141 -10.98 1.44 -12.90
CA GLY A 141 -11.11 2.84 -13.34
C GLY A 141 -10.40 3.85 -12.45
N VAL A 142 -9.89 3.48 -11.27
CA VAL A 142 -8.99 4.35 -10.50
C VAL A 142 -7.62 4.38 -11.17
N THR A 143 -7.06 5.57 -11.33
CA THR A 143 -5.73 5.80 -11.93
C THR A 143 -4.88 6.67 -11.00
N PHE A 144 -3.59 6.80 -11.29
CA PHE A 144 -2.70 7.70 -10.52
C PHE A 144 -3.16 9.17 -10.59
N ALA A 145 -3.90 9.57 -11.63
CA ALA A 145 -4.44 10.94 -11.75
C ALA A 145 -5.55 11.27 -10.73
N GLU A 146 -6.12 10.25 -10.08
CA GLU A 146 -7.14 10.43 -9.03
C GLU A 146 -6.55 10.43 -7.61
N LEU A 147 -5.25 10.16 -7.49
CA LEU A 147 -4.54 10.20 -6.21
C LEU A 147 -4.15 11.65 -5.88
N PRO A 148 -4.12 12.06 -4.60
CA PRO A 148 -3.73 13.41 -4.21
C PRO A 148 -2.30 13.77 -4.64
N ASP A 149 -2.10 14.96 -5.19
CA ASP A 149 -0.79 15.41 -5.67
C ASP A 149 0.30 15.37 -4.58
N ASP A 150 -0.06 15.75 -3.35
CA ASP A 150 0.88 15.73 -2.22
C ASP A 150 1.26 14.31 -1.77
N PHE A 151 0.38 13.32 -1.96
CA PHE A 151 0.72 11.91 -1.81
C PHE A 151 1.66 11.45 -2.93
N LEU A 152 1.40 11.84 -4.18
CA LEU A 152 2.23 11.47 -5.33
C LEU A 152 3.66 12.04 -5.21
N ASP A 153 3.81 13.28 -4.73
CA ASP A 153 5.12 13.91 -4.47
C ASP A 153 5.90 13.13 -3.40
N GLU A 154 5.24 12.78 -2.28
CA GLU A 154 5.85 11.98 -1.22
C GLU A 154 6.21 10.58 -1.71
N LEU A 155 5.34 9.92 -2.50
CA LEU A 155 5.59 8.61 -3.09
C LEU A 155 6.81 8.64 -4.02
N CYS A 156 6.90 9.65 -4.90
CA CYS A 156 8.05 9.83 -5.77
C CYS A 156 9.36 10.01 -4.99
N THR A 157 9.31 10.76 -3.89
CA THR A 157 10.44 10.99 -2.99
C THR A 157 10.86 9.70 -2.29
N ASP A 158 9.92 8.96 -1.72
CA ASP A 158 10.16 7.69 -1.03
C ASP A 158 10.77 6.65 -1.98
N ILE A 159 10.21 6.50 -3.19
CA ILE A 159 10.73 5.54 -4.17
C ILE A 159 12.16 5.89 -4.59
N ARG A 160 12.43 7.15 -4.92
CA ARG A 160 13.78 7.58 -5.29
C ARG A 160 14.79 7.37 -4.17
N THR A 161 14.38 7.59 -2.93
CA THR A 161 15.26 7.41 -1.77
C THR A 161 15.59 5.95 -1.50
N ASN A 162 14.62 5.04 -1.70
CA ASN A 162 14.74 3.64 -1.25
C ASN A 162 15.03 2.64 -2.40
N ARG A 163 14.85 3.04 -3.67
CA ARG A 163 15.05 2.14 -4.83
C ARG A 163 16.48 2.13 -5.36
N GLY A 164 17.31 3.09 -4.99
CA GLY A 164 18.64 3.24 -5.55
C GLY A 164 18.64 3.96 -6.91
N ASP A 165 19.37 3.44 -7.90
CA ASP A 165 19.52 4.07 -9.21
C ASP A 165 18.19 4.10 -9.98
N VAL A 166 17.46 5.19 -9.82
CA VAL A 166 16.27 5.50 -10.60
C VAL A 166 16.64 6.58 -11.62
N PRO A 167 16.37 6.38 -12.92
CA PRO A 167 16.66 7.38 -13.94
C PRO A 167 15.95 8.71 -13.65
N GLU A 168 16.62 9.83 -13.99
CA GLU A 168 15.94 11.12 -14.06
C GLU A 168 14.94 11.11 -15.22
N VAL A 169 13.68 11.36 -14.86
CA VAL A 169 12.58 11.37 -15.82
C VAL A 169 11.75 12.64 -15.71
N ARG A 170 11.03 12.96 -16.80
CA ARG A 170 10.12 14.09 -16.90
C ARG A 170 8.74 13.61 -17.39
N GLY A 171 7.69 14.22 -16.89
CA GLY A 171 6.30 13.94 -17.27
C GLY A 171 5.33 14.57 -16.27
N PRO A 172 4.02 14.42 -16.49
CA PRO A 172 3.02 14.77 -15.50
C PRO A 172 3.25 13.99 -14.20
N LEU A 173 3.00 14.60 -13.05
CA LEU A 173 3.26 13.98 -11.74
C LEU A 173 2.62 12.59 -11.58
N PRO A 174 1.34 12.37 -11.95
CA PRO A 174 0.74 11.03 -11.87
C PRO A 174 1.46 9.98 -12.73
N GLU A 175 1.91 10.36 -13.92
CA GLU A 175 2.65 9.47 -14.83
C GLU A 175 4.03 9.11 -14.29
N VAL A 176 4.74 10.11 -13.73
CA VAL A 176 6.03 9.89 -13.08
C VAL A 176 5.88 8.99 -11.86
N ALA A 177 4.84 9.18 -11.05
CA ALA A 177 4.57 8.33 -9.89
C ALA A 177 4.23 6.89 -10.31
N ALA A 178 3.40 6.70 -11.36
CA ALA A 178 3.10 5.40 -11.94
C ALA A 178 4.37 4.70 -12.43
N TYR A 179 5.19 5.39 -13.21
CA TYR A 179 6.49 4.91 -13.69
C TYR A 179 7.39 4.45 -12.54
N LEU A 180 7.60 5.32 -11.53
CA LEU A 180 8.44 5.01 -10.38
C LEU A 180 7.92 3.82 -9.58
N ALA A 181 6.61 3.68 -9.47
CA ALA A 181 5.96 2.54 -8.82
C ALA A 181 5.98 1.24 -9.67
N GLY A 182 6.49 1.29 -10.91
CA GLY A 182 6.53 0.17 -11.84
C GLY A 182 5.12 -0.24 -12.31
N ARG A 183 4.25 0.74 -12.53
CA ARG A 183 2.89 0.57 -13.08
C ARG A 183 2.84 1.19 -14.48
N PRO A 184 1.81 0.85 -15.28
CA PRO A 184 1.64 1.42 -16.62
C PRO A 184 1.61 2.95 -16.61
N TYR A 185 2.25 3.57 -17.58
CA TYR A 185 2.35 5.00 -17.82
C TYR A 185 2.39 5.26 -19.33
N GLU A 186 2.17 6.51 -19.77
CA GLU A 186 2.13 6.88 -21.20
C GLU A 186 3.15 7.96 -21.55
N SER A 187 3.34 8.96 -20.70
CA SER A 187 4.02 10.22 -21.03
C SER A 187 5.25 10.49 -20.16
N VAL A 188 6.12 9.48 -19.97
CA VAL A 188 7.36 9.65 -19.19
C VAL A 188 8.56 9.57 -20.11
N LEU A 189 9.39 10.63 -20.08
CA LEU A 189 10.60 10.77 -20.87
C LEU A 189 11.83 10.80 -19.97
N THR A 190 12.92 10.26 -20.45
CA THR A 190 14.26 10.39 -19.85
C THR A 190 14.80 11.82 -20.00
N ALA A 191 15.90 12.15 -19.36
CA ALA A 191 16.51 13.48 -19.40
C ALA A 191 16.90 13.94 -20.82
N ASP A 192 17.25 13.01 -21.71
CA ASP A 192 17.58 13.23 -23.13
C ASP A 192 16.35 13.25 -24.05
N GLY A 193 15.15 13.06 -23.51
CA GLY A 193 13.87 13.14 -24.23
C GLY A 193 13.42 11.84 -24.89
N ALA A 194 14.08 10.72 -24.67
CA ALA A 194 13.61 9.42 -25.11
C ALA A 194 12.48 8.89 -24.21
N PRO A 195 11.58 8.01 -24.69
CA PRO A 195 10.65 7.30 -23.82
C PRO A 195 11.39 6.55 -22.69
N ALA A 196 10.91 6.66 -21.46
CA ALA A 196 11.51 5.93 -20.34
C ALA A 196 11.19 4.43 -20.43
N GLU A 197 12.18 3.57 -20.14
CA GLU A 197 11.98 2.12 -20.09
C GLU A 197 11.28 1.71 -18.79
N PRO A 198 10.34 0.74 -18.82
CA PRO A 198 9.59 0.33 -17.63
C PRO A 198 10.49 -0.13 -16.47
N LEU A 199 10.10 0.24 -15.25
CA LEU A 199 10.72 -0.27 -14.03
C LEU A 199 9.98 -1.50 -13.49
N THR A 200 10.66 -2.32 -12.71
CA THR A 200 10.02 -3.42 -11.97
C THR A 200 9.05 -2.86 -10.91
N PRO A 201 8.00 -3.60 -10.51
CA PRO A 201 7.07 -3.15 -9.45
C PRO A 201 7.81 -2.75 -8.16
N TRP A 202 7.30 -1.70 -7.49
CA TRP A 202 7.83 -1.19 -6.22
C TRP A 202 7.23 -1.88 -4.99
N LEU A 203 5.94 -2.26 -5.06
CA LEU A 203 5.21 -3.02 -4.03
C LEU A 203 4.80 -4.38 -4.57
#